data_9f29a20d2a4e3d4756f763226e9c477e
#
_entry.id   9f29a20d2a4e3d4756f763226e9c477e
#
_cell.length_a   1.000
_cell.length_b   1.000
_cell.length_c   1.000
_cell.angle_alpha   90.00
_cell.angle_beta   90.00
_cell.angle_gamma   90.00
#
_symmetry.space_group_name_H-M   'P 1'
#
loop_
_entity.id
_entity.type
_entity.pdbx_description
1 polymer ?
#
loop_
_entity_poly.entity_id
_entity_poly.type
_entity_poly.pdbx_seq_one_letter_code
_entity_poly.pdbx_strand_id
1 'polypeptide(L)'
;MINPKLSPYVPSVRWERLFEDLEGQLEAEWESERAALDSESERLRLSRVRLRDRLVAFGAPGSPEQLAVATADGSMLHGTIEAVGADFLALRVGGPAAGTALVRIDAVASITAAEAGVLRSARPEAERSRAGLAERMTLGFVLRDLARRRSAVRVHAVRGHVETGTIDRVGADHLDLAVHEPGTPRRAGAVRAHRILPFAGIAWLRLEPGESPTLV
;
A
#
# COMPACT_ATOMS: atom_id res chain seq x y z
N MET A 1 3.15 77.71 57.22
CA MET A 1 3.18 76.29 57.45
C MET A 1 2.27 75.66 56.40
N ILE A 2 2.84 75.19 55.33
CA ILE A 2 2.09 74.44 54.29
C ILE A 2 2.90 73.25 53.94
N ASN A 3 2.40 72.08 54.25
CA ASN A 3 3.02 70.81 54.02
C ASN A 3 2.48 70.25 52.66
N PRO A 4 3.30 70.06 51.63
CA PRO A 4 2.84 69.44 50.42
C PRO A 4 2.84 67.93 50.60
N LYS A 5 1.67 67.26 50.60
CA LYS A 5 1.51 65.83 50.48
C LYS A 5 2.05 65.38 49.12
N LEU A 6 3.14 64.71 49.11
CA LEU A 6 3.63 63.93 47.98
C LEU A 6 2.65 62.74 47.82
N SER A 7 1.94 62.75 46.70
CA SER A 7 1.16 61.60 46.26
C SER A 7 2.09 60.53 45.73
N PRO A 8 2.01 59.28 46.18
CA PRO A 8 2.84 58.21 45.60
C PRO A 8 2.40 57.96 44.17
N TYR A 9 3.28 58.27 43.22
CA TYR A 9 3.12 57.88 41.84
C TYR A 9 3.29 56.36 41.76
N VAL A 10 2.22 55.65 41.34
CA VAL A 10 2.16 54.20 41.14
C VAL A 10 2.34 53.91 39.63
N PRO A 11 3.54 53.58 39.18
CA PRO A 11 3.77 53.20 37.78
C PRO A 11 3.60 51.70 37.50
N SER A 12 3.15 50.88 38.48
CA SER A 12 3.21 49.42 38.36
C SER A 12 2.24 48.83 37.31
N VAL A 13 1.02 49.32 37.19
CA VAL A 13 -0.02 48.76 36.32
C VAL A 13 0.32 48.83 34.83
N ARG A 14 1.15 49.79 34.42
CA ARG A 14 1.53 49.98 33.00
C ARG A 14 2.65 49.00 32.59
N TRP A 15 3.54 48.69 33.50
CA TRP A 15 4.63 47.73 33.26
C TRP A 15 4.15 46.32 33.30
N GLU A 16 3.21 45.97 34.21
CA GLU A 16 2.58 44.67 34.28
C GLU A 16 1.85 44.31 32.97
N ARG A 17 1.05 45.22 32.43
CA ARG A 17 0.41 45.01 31.11
C ARG A 17 1.41 44.86 29.97
N LEU A 18 2.49 45.62 29.97
CA LEU A 18 3.53 45.47 28.94
C LEU A 18 4.22 44.12 29.02
N PHE A 19 4.46 43.60 30.22
CA PHE A 19 5.03 42.26 30.40
C PHE A 19 4.03 41.18 29.98
N GLU A 20 2.77 41.27 30.35
CA GLU A 20 1.71 40.35 29.91
C GLU A 20 1.58 40.35 28.36
N ASP A 21 1.61 41.51 27.71
CA ASP A 21 1.56 41.60 26.26
C ASP A 21 2.83 40.96 25.59
N LEU A 22 4.00 41.17 26.18
CA LEU A 22 5.23 40.56 25.68
C LEU A 22 5.28 39.03 25.91
N GLU A 23 4.82 38.57 27.08
CA GLU A 23 4.69 37.14 27.37
C GLU A 23 3.71 36.47 26.39
N GLY A 24 2.55 37.09 26.14
CA GLY A 24 1.57 36.59 25.17
C GLY A 24 2.10 36.58 23.73
N GLN A 25 2.90 37.55 23.34
CA GLN A 25 3.57 37.56 22.03
C GLN A 25 4.60 36.44 21.90
N LEU A 26 5.44 36.26 22.92
CA LEU A 26 6.45 35.18 22.97
C LEU A 26 5.80 33.79 22.96
N GLU A 27 4.75 33.59 23.72
CA GLU A 27 4.00 32.33 23.72
C GLU A 27 3.41 32.03 22.33
N ALA A 28 2.78 33.02 21.68
CA ALA A 28 2.23 32.87 20.33
C ALA A 28 3.32 32.58 19.28
N GLU A 29 4.48 33.22 19.40
CA GLU A 29 5.61 32.97 18.51
C GLU A 29 6.19 31.54 18.69
N TRP A 30 6.32 31.09 19.94
CA TRP A 30 6.76 29.72 20.26
C TRP A 30 5.76 28.65 19.82
N GLU A 31 4.46 28.90 19.96
CA GLU A 31 3.44 28.00 19.44
C GLU A 31 3.49 27.91 17.91
N SER A 32 3.69 29.04 17.24
CA SER A 32 3.85 29.12 15.79
C SER A 32 5.08 28.35 15.29
N GLU A 33 6.23 28.53 15.97
CA GLU A 33 7.45 27.79 15.65
C GLU A 33 7.29 26.28 15.86
N ARG A 34 6.68 25.86 16.97
CA ARG A 34 6.38 24.44 17.21
C ARG A 34 5.49 23.88 16.15
N ALA A 35 4.41 24.55 15.78
CA ALA A 35 3.50 24.11 14.73
C ALA A 35 4.21 24.00 13.36
N ALA A 36 5.13 24.91 13.06
CA ALA A 36 5.94 24.85 11.84
C ALA A 36 6.89 23.66 11.84
N LEU A 37 7.58 23.40 12.96
CA LEU A 37 8.48 22.25 13.12
C LEU A 37 7.72 20.91 13.06
N ASP A 38 6.55 20.83 13.69
CA ASP A 38 5.69 19.64 13.65
C ASP A 38 5.20 19.38 12.23
N SER A 39 4.80 20.42 11.50
CA SER A 39 4.38 20.33 10.10
C SER A 39 5.52 19.83 9.20
N GLU A 40 6.74 20.35 9.37
CA GLU A 40 7.89 19.91 8.60
C GLU A 40 8.29 18.47 8.94
N SER A 41 8.28 18.12 10.22
CA SER A 41 8.53 16.75 10.68
C SER A 41 7.54 15.75 10.07
N GLU A 42 6.25 16.11 10.00
CA GLU A 42 5.22 15.28 9.38
C GLU A 42 5.43 15.16 7.86
N ARG A 43 5.80 16.25 7.16
CA ARG A 43 6.15 16.21 5.74
C ARG A 43 7.33 15.27 5.47
N LEU A 44 8.39 15.39 6.26
CA LEU A 44 9.56 14.51 6.16
C LEU A 44 9.21 13.06 6.46
N ARG A 45 8.34 12.80 7.43
CA ARG A 45 7.83 11.47 7.74
C ARG A 45 7.06 10.89 6.56
N LEU A 46 6.13 11.65 6.00
CA LEU A 46 5.30 11.22 4.85
C LEU A 46 6.15 10.94 3.61
N SER A 47 7.20 11.73 3.36
CA SER A 47 8.09 11.54 2.20
C SER A 47 8.85 10.20 2.22
N ARG A 48 8.94 9.54 3.37
CA ARG A 48 9.61 8.24 3.55
C ARG A 48 8.66 7.04 3.49
N VAL A 49 7.35 7.27 3.48
CA VAL A 49 6.35 6.20 3.44
C VAL A 49 6.33 5.59 2.04
N ARG A 50 6.63 4.30 1.94
CA ARG A 50 6.60 3.56 0.68
C ARG A 50 5.17 3.12 0.36
N LEU A 51 4.84 2.97 -0.93
CA LEU A 51 3.56 2.42 -1.35
C LEU A 51 3.26 1.06 -0.69
N ARG A 52 4.27 0.19 -0.62
CA ARG A 52 4.16 -1.10 0.04
C ARG A 52 3.69 -0.98 1.50
N ASP A 53 4.22 -0.03 2.26
CA ASP A 53 3.87 0.17 3.67
C ASP A 53 2.41 0.63 3.81
N ARG A 54 1.94 1.43 2.86
CA ARG A 54 0.53 1.81 2.76
C ARG A 54 -0.37 0.62 2.44
N LEU A 55 0.05 -0.26 1.52
CA LEU A 55 -0.68 -1.48 1.18
C LEU A 55 -0.80 -2.41 2.39
N VAL A 56 0.28 -2.58 3.17
CA VAL A 56 0.24 -3.35 4.42
C VAL A 56 -0.75 -2.72 5.42
N ALA A 57 -0.86 -1.38 5.45
CA ALA A 57 -1.83 -0.69 6.29
C ALA A 57 -3.28 -0.97 5.88
N PHE A 58 -3.58 -1.04 4.59
CA PHE A 58 -4.91 -1.39 4.09
C PHE A 58 -5.28 -2.85 4.35
N GLY A 59 -4.29 -3.77 4.39
CA GLY A 59 -4.49 -5.18 4.68
C GLY A 59 -4.45 -5.54 6.17
N ALA A 60 -4.43 -4.57 7.08
CA ALA A 60 -4.37 -4.82 8.52
C ALA A 60 -5.57 -5.64 9.02
N PRO A 61 -5.33 -6.62 9.92
CA PRO A 61 -6.40 -7.43 10.48
C PRO A 61 -7.48 -6.59 11.21
N GLY A 62 -8.73 -6.98 11.07
CA GLY A 62 -9.85 -6.39 11.82
C GLY A 62 -10.64 -5.30 11.09
N SER A 63 -10.16 -4.80 9.96
CA SER A 63 -10.94 -3.86 9.13
C SER A 63 -10.55 -3.97 7.65
N PRO A 64 -10.98 -5.03 6.96
CA PRO A 64 -10.70 -5.17 5.54
C PRO A 64 -11.38 -4.04 4.76
N GLU A 65 -10.57 -3.18 4.17
CA GLU A 65 -11.05 -2.05 3.39
C GLU A 65 -11.23 -2.46 1.93
N GLN A 66 -12.38 -2.09 1.36
CA GLN A 66 -12.64 -2.26 -0.08
C GLN A 66 -11.81 -1.24 -0.85
N LEU A 67 -10.98 -1.73 -1.76
CA LEU A 67 -10.12 -0.94 -2.61
C LEU A 67 -10.50 -1.12 -4.07
N ALA A 68 -10.27 -0.07 -4.87
CA ALA A 68 -10.18 -0.21 -6.32
C ALA A 68 -8.72 0.03 -6.73
N VAL A 69 -8.11 -1.00 -7.31
CA VAL A 69 -6.72 -1.00 -7.75
C VAL A 69 -6.69 -0.95 -9.27
N ALA A 70 -6.22 0.16 -9.82
CA ALA A 70 -5.94 0.26 -11.24
C ALA A 70 -4.55 -0.31 -11.52
N THR A 71 -4.41 -1.10 -12.57
CA THR A 71 -3.17 -1.75 -12.96
C THR A 71 -2.67 -1.23 -14.31
N ALA A 72 -1.39 -1.43 -14.59
CA ALA A 72 -0.71 -0.87 -15.78
C ALA A 72 -1.27 -1.38 -17.12
N ASP A 73 -2.03 -2.48 -17.11
CA ASP A 73 -2.74 -3.01 -18.28
C ASP A 73 -4.10 -2.34 -18.51
N GLY A 74 -4.48 -1.36 -17.68
CA GLY A 74 -5.77 -0.67 -17.70
C GLY A 74 -6.90 -1.39 -16.97
N SER A 75 -6.64 -2.53 -16.32
CA SER A 75 -7.64 -3.24 -15.52
C SER A 75 -7.95 -2.49 -14.22
N MET A 76 -9.21 -2.57 -13.76
CA MET A 76 -9.66 -2.10 -12.46
C MET A 76 -10.09 -3.29 -11.61
N LEU A 77 -9.38 -3.54 -10.52
CA LEU A 77 -9.64 -4.64 -9.60
C LEU A 77 -10.29 -4.11 -8.33
N HIS A 78 -11.48 -4.61 -8.00
CA HIS A 78 -12.19 -4.24 -6.76
C HIS A 78 -12.10 -5.38 -5.76
N GLY A 79 -11.59 -5.10 -4.57
CA GLY A 79 -11.42 -6.16 -3.57
C GLY A 79 -10.75 -5.70 -2.28
N THR A 80 -10.40 -6.67 -1.45
CA THR A 80 -9.69 -6.49 -0.19
C THR A 80 -8.31 -7.12 -0.24
N ILE A 81 -7.34 -6.51 0.42
CA ILE A 81 -5.99 -7.06 0.49
C ILE A 81 -5.99 -8.27 1.43
N GLU A 82 -5.53 -9.42 0.94
CA GLU A 82 -5.31 -10.63 1.72
C GLU A 82 -3.88 -10.71 2.26
N ALA A 83 -2.90 -10.29 1.47
CA ALA A 83 -1.51 -10.25 1.87
C ALA A 83 -0.71 -9.26 1.01
N VAL A 84 0.40 -8.79 1.56
CA VAL A 84 1.37 -7.94 0.86
C VAL A 84 2.75 -8.58 0.99
N GLY A 85 3.30 -9.00 -0.13
CA GLY A 85 4.65 -9.53 -0.23
C GLY A 85 5.73 -8.46 -0.36
N ALA A 86 6.91 -8.85 -0.75
CA ALA A 86 8.03 -7.94 -0.99
C ALA A 86 7.80 -7.07 -2.24
N ASP A 87 7.23 -7.65 -3.30
CA ASP A 87 7.08 -7.07 -4.63
C ASP A 87 5.67 -7.28 -5.24
N PHE A 88 4.74 -7.86 -4.48
CA PHE A 88 3.37 -8.12 -4.92
C PHE A 88 2.35 -7.89 -3.79
N LEU A 89 1.10 -7.77 -4.17
CA LEU A 89 -0.06 -7.87 -3.28
C LEU A 89 -1.00 -8.98 -3.77
N ALA A 90 -1.59 -9.69 -2.82
CA ALA A 90 -2.70 -10.61 -3.05
C ALA A 90 -4.00 -9.87 -2.73
N LEU A 91 -4.86 -9.74 -3.72
CA LEU A 91 -6.15 -9.06 -3.63
C LEU A 91 -7.27 -10.09 -3.80
N ARG A 92 -8.18 -10.16 -2.84
CA ARG A 92 -9.42 -10.91 -2.99
C ARG A 92 -10.41 -10.08 -3.79
N VAL A 93 -10.62 -10.47 -5.02
CA VAL A 93 -11.52 -9.80 -5.95
C VAL A 93 -12.91 -10.40 -5.82
N GLY A 94 -13.93 -9.55 -5.75
CA GLY A 94 -15.34 -9.97 -5.71
C GLY A 94 -16.03 -9.96 -7.08
N GLY A 95 -17.33 -10.35 -7.10
CA GLY A 95 -18.17 -10.30 -8.28
C GLY A 95 -17.92 -11.41 -9.30
N PRO A 96 -18.21 -11.18 -10.61
CA PRO A 96 -18.07 -12.20 -11.66
C PRO A 96 -16.64 -12.69 -11.85
N ALA A 97 -15.69 -11.92 -11.37
CA ALA A 97 -14.27 -12.23 -11.39
C ALA A 97 -13.76 -12.71 -10.02
N ALA A 98 -14.63 -13.30 -9.18
CA ALA A 98 -14.27 -13.74 -7.84
C ALA A 98 -13.03 -14.65 -7.84
N GLY A 99 -12.14 -14.44 -6.86
CA GLY A 99 -10.91 -15.19 -6.71
C GLY A 99 -9.77 -14.30 -6.23
N THR A 100 -8.58 -14.87 -6.15
CA THR A 100 -7.38 -14.13 -5.74
C THR A 100 -6.64 -13.60 -6.97
N ALA A 101 -6.35 -12.30 -6.97
CA ALA A 101 -5.46 -11.66 -7.92
C ALA A 101 -4.10 -11.38 -7.26
N LEU A 102 -3.02 -11.82 -7.90
CA LEU A 102 -1.66 -11.48 -7.52
C LEU A 102 -1.19 -10.31 -8.40
N VAL A 103 -1.06 -9.13 -7.81
CA VAL A 103 -0.72 -7.90 -8.53
C VAL A 103 0.71 -7.51 -8.16
N ARG A 104 1.54 -7.22 -9.14
CA ARG A 104 2.87 -6.65 -8.90
C ARG A 104 2.75 -5.22 -8.38
N ILE A 105 3.50 -4.87 -7.34
CA ILE A 105 3.42 -3.52 -6.74
C ILE A 105 3.84 -2.45 -7.74
N ASP A 106 4.84 -2.71 -8.57
CA ASP A 106 5.31 -1.79 -9.61
C ASP A 106 4.39 -1.70 -10.84
N ALA A 107 3.40 -2.60 -10.96
CA ALA A 107 2.34 -2.51 -11.96
C ALA A 107 1.06 -1.85 -11.42
N VAL A 108 1.03 -1.41 -10.18
CA VAL A 108 -0.08 -0.61 -9.63
C VAL A 108 0.00 0.81 -10.18
N ALA A 109 -1.02 1.20 -10.93
CA ALA A 109 -1.12 2.55 -11.49
C ALA A 109 -1.76 3.54 -10.50
N SER A 110 -2.82 3.10 -9.78
CA SER A 110 -3.46 3.89 -8.72
C SER A 110 -4.25 3.00 -7.75
N ILE A 111 -4.54 3.54 -6.57
CA ILE A 111 -5.38 2.91 -5.57
C ILE A 111 -6.44 3.92 -5.14
N THR A 112 -7.70 3.52 -5.21
CA THR A 112 -8.83 4.29 -4.67
C THR A 112 -9.34 3.59 -3.41
N ALA A 113 -9.46 4.35 -2.34
CA ALA A 113 -9.95 3.92 -1.03
C ALA A 113 -10.79 5.03 -0.41
N ALA A 114 -11.48 4.75 0.70
CA ALA A 114 -12.13 5.79 1.49
C ALA A 114 -11.09 6.77 2.07
N GLU A 115 -11.46 8.04 2.24
CA GLU A 115 -10.56 9.08 2.75
C GLU A 115 -9.90 8.69 4.08
N ALA A 116 -10.68 8.16 5.01
CA ALA A 116 -10.17 7.69 6.30
C ALA A 116 -9.08 6.61 6.15
N GLY A 117 -9.22 5.71 5.18
CA GLY A 117 -8.23 4.70 4.85
C GLY A 117 -6.96 5.30 4.26
N VAL A 118 -7.11 6.26 3.34
CA VAL A 118 -5.97 6.98 2.75
C VAL A 118 -5.15 7.69 3.83
N LEU A 119 -5.81 8.40 4.75
CA LEU A 119 -5.16 9.09 5.86
C LEU A 119 -4.51 8.12 6.86
N ARG A 120 -5.21 7.06 7.24
CA ARG A 120 -4.68 6.01 8.14
C ARG A 120 -3.46 5.31 7.53
N SER A 121 -3.50 4.97 6.25
CA SER A 121 -2.38 4.29 5.58
C SER A 121 -1.13 5.17 5.46
N ALA A 122 -1.28 6.49 5.45
CA ALA A 122 -0.18 7.44 5.44
C ALA A 122 0.54 7.55 6.80
N ARG A 123 -0.06 7.03 7.87
CA ARG A 123 0.49 6.95 9.23
C ARG A 123 0.71 5.50 9.64
N PRO A 124 1.62 4.75 9.00
CA PRO A 124 1.91 3.39 9.42
C PRO A 124 2.41 3.44 10.86
N GLU A 125 1.75 2.69 11.73
CA GLU A 125 2.16 2.56 13.13
C GLU A 125 3.60 2.04 13.18
N ALA A 126 4.46 2.74 13.93
CA ALA A 126 5.88 2.38 14.08
C ALA A 126 6.09 1.02 14.75
N GLU A 127 5.05 0.46 15.35
CA GLU A 127 5.03 -0.82 16.06
C GLU A 127 4.54 -2.00 15.23
N ARG A 128 4.64 -1.95 13.89
CA ARG A 128 4.41 -3.20 13.16
C ARG A 128 5.53 -4.17 13.48
N SER A 129 5.25 -4.89 14.55
CA SER A 129 5.85 -6.15 14.91
C SER A 129 6.36 -6.87 13.67
N ARG A 130 7.68 -7.09 13.64
CA ARG A 130 8.43 -8.02 12.79
C ARG A 130 7.69 -8.42 11.52
N ALA A 131 8.13 -7.89 10.39
CA ALA A 131 7.64 -8.27 9.09
C ALA A 131 7.41 -9.78 9.05
N GLY A 132 6.15 -10.19 8.92
CA GLY A 132 5.79 -11.60 8.87
C GLY A 132 6.49 -12.28 7.72
N LEU A 133 6.57 -13.62 7.73
CA LEU A 133 7.18 -14.36 6.62
C LEU A 133 6.55 -13.96 5.28
N ALA A 134 5.24 -13.75 5.24
CA ALA A 134 4.51 -13.28 4.07
C ALA A 134 5.09 -11.98 3.48
N GLU A 135 5.53 -11.05 4.31
CA GLU A 135 6.09 -9.78 3.86
C GLU A 135 7.45 -9.89 3.16
N ARG A 136 8.15 -10.99 3.37
CA ARG A 136 9.44 -11.30 2.72
C ARG A 136 9.29 -12.12 1.46
N MET A 137 8.10 -12.70 1.24
CA MET A 137 7.85 -13.52 0.06
C MET A 137 7.81 -12.64 -1.19
N THR A 138 8.49 -13.10 -2.23
CA THR A 138 8.44 -12.48 -3.56
C THR A 138 7.38 -13.14 -4.41
N LEU A 139 6.91 -12.45 -5.45
CA LEU A 139 6.02 -13.03 -6.45
C LEU A 139 6.59 -14.32 -7.02
N GLY A 140 7.90 -14.34 -7.36
CA GLY A 140 8.56 -15.54 -7.87
C GLY A 140 8.49 -16.73 -6.93
N PHE A 141 8.49 -16.53 -5.60
CA PHE A 141 8.29 -17.60 -4.63
C PHE A 141 6.87 -18.17 -4.73
N VAL A 142 5.86 -17.32 -4.77
CA VAL A 142 4.45 -17.74 -4.90
C VAL A 142 4.22 -18.46 -6.23
N LEU A 143 4.78 -17.94 -7.32
CA LEU A 143 4.66 -18.58 -8.64
C LEU A 143 5.30 -19.97 -8.69
N ARG A 144 6.42 -20.21 -7.98
CA ARG A 144 7.02 -21.54 -7.86
C ARG A 144 6.12 -22.52 -7.13
N ASP A 145 5.38 -22.06 -6.12
CA ASP A 145 4.39 -22.87 -5.45
C ASP A 145 3.22 -23.24 -6.38
N LEU A 146 2.70 -22.27 -7.13
CA LEU A 146 1.66 -22.51 -8.14
C LEU A 146 2.13 -23.47 -9.23
N ALA A 147 3.37 -23.35 -9.68
CA ALA A 147 3.98 -24.27 -10.67
C ALA A 147 4.05 -25.69 -10.12
N ARG A 148 4.46 -25.88 -8.86
CA ARG A 148 4.50 -27.22 -8.20
C ARG A 148 3.13 -27.86 -8.12
N ARG A 149 2.10 -27.07 -7.83
CA ARG A 149 0.71 -27.54 -7.75
C ARG A 149 0.04 -27.67 -9.12
N ARG A 150 0.72 -27.22 -10.18
CA ARG A 150 0.18 -27.18 -11.56
C ARG A 150 -1.12 -26.40 -11.64
N SER A 151 -1.23 -25.35 -10.85
CA SER A 151 -2.39 -24.46 -10.81
C SER A 151 -2.53 -23.73 -12.14
N ALA A 152 -3.75 -23.72 -12.68
CA ALA A 152 -4.07 -22.90 -13.85
C ALA A 152 -4.17 -21.43 -13.44
N VAL A 153 -3.63 -20.56 -14.28
CA VAL A 153 -3.60 -19.11 -14.05
C VAL A 153 -4.03 -18.37 -15.30
N ARG A 154 -4.58 -17.19 -15.08
CA ARG A 154 -4.78 -16.21 -16.15
C ARG A 154 -3.82 -15.06 -15.92
N VAL A 155 -2.91 -14.86 -16.87
CA VAL A 155 -1.86 -13.84 -16.81
C VAL A 155 -2.29 -12.63 -17.63
N HIS A 156 -2.32 -11.48 -16.98
CA HIS A 156 -2.60 -10.18 -17.60
C HIS A 156 -1.28 -9.45 -17.78
N ALA A 157 -0.89 -9.27 -19.05
CA ALA A 157 0.34 -8.58 -19.41
C ALA A 157 0.15 -7.07 -19.38
N VAL A 158 1.20 -6.31 -19.05
CA VAL A 158 1.21 -4.84 -18.98
C VAL A 158 0.67 -4.17 -20.27
N ARG A 159 0.78 -4.86 -21.42
CA ARG A 159 0.27 -4.35 -22.70
C ARG A 159 -1.15 -4.82 -23.06
N GLY A 160 -1.92 -5.29 -22.08
CA GLY A 160 -3.31 -5.69 -22.24
C GLY A 160 -3.54 -7.09 -22.85
N HIS A 161 -2.51 -7.87 -23.14
CA HIS A 161 -2.65 -9.26 -23.55
C HIS A 161 -3.02 -10.12 -22.36
N VAL A 162 -3.94 -11.07 -22.57
CA VAL A 162 -4.37 -12.03 -21.56
C VAL A 162 -4.09 -13.44 -22.06
N GLU A 163 -3.35 -14.21 -21.28
CA GLU A 163 -3.01 -15.60 -21.56
C GLU A 163 -3.54 -16.49 -20.43
N THR A 164 -4.15 -17.61 -20.78
CA THR A 164 -4.58 -18.62 -19.80
C THR A 164 -3.75 -19.86 -19.97
N GLY A 165 -3.32 -20.46 -18.88
CA GLY A 165 -2.50 -21.65 -18.95
C GLY A 165 -2.03 -22.13 -17.58
N THR A 166 -1.11 -23.10 -17.60
CA THR A 166 -0.45 -23.63 -16.41
C THR A 166 1.01 -23.21 -16.40
N ILE A 167 1.51 -22.78 -15.26
CA ILE A 167 2.93 -22.43 -15.10
C ILE A 167 3.73 -23.75 -15.07
N ASP A 168 4.60 -23.95 -16.05
CA ASP A 168 5.47 -25.12 -16.12
C ASP A 168 6.75 -24.95 -15.30
N ARG A 169 7.34 -23.75 -15.37
CA ARG A 169 8.61 -23.40 -14.69
C ARG A 169 8.61 -21.94 -14.27
N VAL A 170 9.42 -21.63 -13.27
CA VAL A 170 9.63 -20.25 -12.80
C VAL A 170 11.12 -20.02 -12.59
N GLY A 171 11.68 -19.13 -13.39
CA GLY A 171 13.04 -18.65 -13.31
C GLY A 171 13.25 -17.58 -12.24
N ALA A 172 14.33 -16.85 -12.34
CA ALA A 172 14.65 -15.75 -11.44
C ALA A 172 13.76 -14.51 -11.70
N ASP A 173 13.47 -14.23 -12.98
CA ASP A 173 12.82 -13.02 -13.47
C ASP A 173 11.74 -13.28 -14.54
N HIS A 174 11.42 -14.56 -14.82
CA HIS A 174 10.46 -15.00 -15.82
C HIS A 174 9.74 -16.27 -15.42
N LEU A 175 8.70 -16.62 -16.14
CA LEU A 175 8.01 -17.91 -16.06
C LEU A 175 7.79 -18.50 -17.45
N ASP A 176 7.70 -19.84 -17.52
CA ASP A 176 7.25 -20.58 -18.70
C ASP A 176 5.78 -20.96 -18.49
N LEU A 177 4.92 -20.50 -19.40
CA LEU A 177 3.48 -20.77 -19.40
C LEU A 177 3.12 -21.72 -20.52
N ALA A 178 2.53 -22.86 -20.19
CA ALA A 178 1.85 -23.71 -21.17
C ALA A 178 0.44 -23.17 -21.39
N VAL A 179 0.23 -22.52 -22.52
CA VAL A 179 -1.03 -21.87 -22.89
C VAL A 179 -2.06 -22.91 -23.33
N HIS A 180 -3.22 -22.92 -22.72
CA HIS A 180 -4.35 -23.78 -23.06
C HIS A 180 -5.70 -23.08 -22.75
N GLU A 181 -6.81 -23.67 -23.18
CA GLU A 181 -8.12 -23.14 -22.91
C GLU A 181 -8.45 -23.14 -21.41
N PRO A 182 -9.18 -22.10 -20.91
CA PRO A 182 -9.68 -22.07 -19.54
C PRO A 182 -10.47 -23.34 -19.18
N GLY A 183 -10.26 -23.83 -17.95
CA GLY A 183 -10.96 -25.04 -17.47
C GLY A 183 -10.50 -26.36 -18.10
N THR A 184 -9.53 -26.33 -19.02
CA THR A 184 -8.99 -27.54 -19.63
C THR A 184 -7.73 -27.98 -18.85
N PRO A 185 -7.66 -29.24 -18.38
CA PRO A 185 -6.45 -29.73 -17.73
C PRO A 185 -5.23 -29.69 -18.69
N ARG A 186 -4.06 -29.34 -18.13
CA ARG A 186 -2.83 -29.33 -18.91
C ARG A 186 -2.47 -30.75 -19.38
N ARG A 187 -2.77 -31.05 -20.65
CA ARG A 187 -2.34 -32.27 -21.35
C ARG A 187 -1.55 -31.87 -22.59
N ALA A 188 -0.63 -32.74 -23.03
CA ALA A 188 0.24 -32.41 -24.18
C ALA A 188 -0.56 -31.98 -25.42
N GLY A 189 -1.68 -32.65 -25.72
CA GLY A 189 -2.53 -32.33 -26.88
C GLY A 189 -3.44 -31.09 -26.67
N ALA A 190 -3.55 -30.54 -25.45
CA ALA A 190 -4.34 -29.35 -25.15
C ALA A 190 -3.50 -28.07 -25.14
N VAL A 191 -2.17 -28.19 -25.07
CA VAL A 191 -1.26 -27.04 -25.07
C VAL A 191 -1.14 -26.48 -26.50
N ARG A 192 -1.53 -25.20 -26.64
CA ARG A 192 -1.48 -24.50 -27.93
C ARG A 192 -0.14 -23.84 -28.19
N ALA A 193 0.51 -23.36 -27.14
CA ALA A 193 1.79 -22.67 -27.20
C ALA A 193 2.52 -22.73 -25.86
N HIS A 194 3.83 -22.58 -25.91
CA HIS A 194 4.65 -22.29 -24.73
C HIS A 194 5.13 -20.84 -24.82
N ARG A 195 4.96 -20.09 -23.73
CA ARG A 195 5.34 -18.68 -23.63
C ARG A 195 6.35 -18.49 -22.52
N ILE A 196 7.41 -17.77 -22.79
CA ILE A 196 8.32 -17.24 -21.76
C ILE A 196 7.87 -15.83 -21.46
N LEU A 197 7.43 -15.58 -20.23
CA LEU A 197 6.88 -14.30 -19.77
C LEU A 197 7.81 -13.70 -18.74
N PRO A 198 8.56 -12.62 -19.06
CA PRO A 198 9.31 -11.87 -18.06
C PRO A 198 8.36 -11.30 -16.98
N PHE A 199 8.76 -11.32 -15.72
CA PHE A 199 7.92 -10.74 -14.63
C PHE A 199 7.60 -9.28 -14.92
N ALA A 200 8.54 -8.50 -15.45
CA ALA A 200 8.31 -7.12 -15.84
C ALA A 200 7.20 -6.93 -16.89
N GLY A 201 6.90 -7.98 -17.68
CA GLY A 201 5.81 -7.97 -18.67
C GLY A 201 4.44 -8.33 -18.08
N ILE A 202 4.37 -8.78 -16.81
CA ILE A 202 3.14 -9.21 -16.15
C ILE A 202 2.64 -8.06 -15.29
N ALA A 203 1.39 -7.61 -15.47
CA ALA A 203 0.74 -6.66 -14.58
C ALA A 203 0.17 -7.39 -13.35
N TRP A 204 -0.59 -8.45 -13.58
CA TRP A 204 -1.19 -9.25 -12.53
C TRP A 204 -1.56 -10.64 -13.03
N LEU A 205 -1.79 -11.56 -12.09
CA LEU A 205 -2.24 -12.92 -12.38
C LEU A 205 -3.54 -13.16 -11.61
N ARG A 206 -4.47 -13.85 -12.25
CA ARG A 206 -5.67 -14.36 -11.60
C ARG A 206 -5.52 -15.86 -11.38
N LEU A 207 -5.81 -16.30 -10.15
CA LEU A 207 -5.91 -17.71 -9.82
C LEU A 207 -7.31 -18.22 -10.16
N GLU A 208 -7.43 -19.48 -10.56
CA GLU A 208 -8.72 -20.12 -10.77
C GLU A 208 -9.50 -20.22 -9.44
N PRO A 209 -10.87 -20.21 -9.50
CA PRO A 209 -11.69 -20.33 -8.30
C PRO A 209 -11.35 -21.59 -7.49
N GLY A 210 -11.15 -21.41 -6.19
CA GLY A 210 -10.71 -22.48 -5.29
C GLY A 210 -9.20 -22.62 -5.13
N GLU A 211 -8.42 -21.98 -5.96
CA GLU A 211 -6.98 -21.87 -5.79
C GLU A 211 -6.66 -20.66 -4.89
N SER A 212 -5.89 -20.90 -3.84
CA SER A 212 -5.33 -19.84 -2.99
C SER A 212 -3.83 -20.00 -2.93
N PRO A 213 -3.06 -18.92 -3.03
CA PRO A 213 -1.62 -19.02 -2.82
C PRO A 213 -1.37 -19.38 -1.35
N THR A 214 -0.34 -20.20 -1.09
CA THR A 214 0.11 -20.44 0.28
C THR A 214 0.81 -19.17 0.77
N LEU A 215 0.04 -18.28 1.41
CA LEU A 215 0.52 -17.09 2.08
C LEU A 215 0.59 -17.44 3.57
N VAL A 216 1.72 -17.92 4.03
CA VAL A 216 1.96 -18.34 5.42
C VAL A 216 2.19 -17.10 6.31
#